data_e965c8bf5f752de20339d7f63c8dd158
#
_entry.id   e965c8bf5f752de20339d7f63c8dd158
#
_cell.length_a   1.000
_cell.length_b   1.000
_cell.length_c   1.000
_cell.angle_alpha   90.00
_cell.angle_beta   90.00
_cell.angle_gamma   90.00
#
_symmetry.space_group_name_H-M   'P 1'
#
loop_
_entity.id
_entity.type
_entity.pdbx_description
1 polymer ?
#
loop_
_entity_poly.entity_id
_entity_poly.type
_entity_poly.pdbx_seq_one_letter_code
_entity_poly.pdbx_strand_id
1 'polypeptide(L)'
;NIGGNDPSGGNVLHQALRKFLAEYSFKTAPFPMSRDLVNAVRAVAGEEHQSLITDLFERITFYDLRIESANARAVDGGYEVDIEVTGRQLQADGSGVETEVPLDVWFDVALFADAGEALDVATPLLVEKQRLHSGSQTLTLRTATLPERVVLDPFHKMIERTPTDNTLEVMQ
;
A
#
# COMPACT_ATOMS: atom_id res chain seq x y z
N ASN A 1 4.12 3.96 -6.08
CA ASN A 1 3.00 4.25 -6.99
C ASN A 1 3.45 3.98 -8.42
N ILE A 2 3.19 2.78 -8.96
CA ILE A 2 3.46 2.43 -10.37
C ILE A 2 2.73 3.44 -11.33
N GLY A 3 1.90 4.31 -10.77
CA GLY A 3 1.12 5.32 -11.45
C GLY A 3 1.63 6.75 -11.35
N GLY A 4 2.93 7.00 -11.24
CA GLY A 4 3.49 8.35 -11.32
C GLY A 4 3.07 9.07 -12.60
N ASN A 5 2.71 10.34 -12.50
CA ASN A 5 2.39 11.17 -13.65
C ASN A 5 3.65 11.36 -14.51
N ASP A 6 3.66 10.78 -15.68
CA ASP A 6 4.60 11.14 -16.75
C ASP A 6 4.23 12.56 -17.25
N PRO A 7 5.20 13.49 -17.34
CA PRO A 7 4.98 14.82 -17.93
C PRO A 7 4.42 14.80 -19.37
N SER A 8 4.51 13.66 -20.07
CA SER A 8 3.91 13.46 -21.41
C SER A 8 2.42 13.06 -21.36
N GLY A 9 1.77 13.05 -20.18
CA GLY A 9 0.32 12.93 -20.03
C GLY A 9 -0.23 11.52 -19.89
N GLY A 10 0.57 10.55 -19.46
CA GLY A 10 0.09 9.18 -19.22
C GLY A 10 0.72 8.56 -17.98
N ASN A 11 -0.12 7.92 -17.16
CA ASN A 11 0.30 7.02 -16.12
C ASN A 11 1.09 5.85 -16.74
N VAL A 12 2.24 5.46 -16.17
CA VAL A 12 3.13 4.39 -16.65
C VAL A 12 2.35 3.09 -16.90
N LEU A 13 1.41 2.74 -16.03
CA LEU A 13 0.55 1.57 -16.22
C LEU A 13 -0.35 1.71 -17.46
N HIS A 14 -0.90 2.90 -17.73
CA HIS A 14 -1.68 3.14 -18.94
C HIS A 14 -0.84 3.00 -20.22
N GLN A 15 0.43 3.36 -20.19
CA GLN A 15 1.35 3.15 -21.32
C GLN A 15 1.59 1.67 -21.57
N ALA A 16 1.83 0.87 -20.49
CA ALA A 16 1.94 -0.58 -20.59
C ALA A 16 0.70 -1.21 -21.23
N LEU A 17 -0.47 -0.85 -20.72
CA LEU A 17 -1.75 -1.35 -21.21
C LEU A 17 -2.00 -0.97 -22.68
N ARG A 18 -1.71 0.28 -23.08
CA ARG A 18 -1.83 0.69 -24.49
C ARG A 18 -0.93 -0.11 -25.40
N LYS A 19 0.33 -0.34 -25.03
CA LYS A 19 1.27 -1.16 -25.80
C LYS A 19 0.79 -2.60 -25.90
N PHE A 20 0.38 -3.18 -24.77
CA PHE A 20 -0.16 -4.54 -24.71
C PHE A 20 -1.39 -4.70 -25.61
N LEU A 21 -2.37 -3.79 -25.52
CA LEU A 21 -3.55 -3.80 -26.36
C LEU A 21 -3.20 -3.61 -27.84
N ALA A 22 -2.30 -2.71 -28.19
CA ALA A 22 -1.86 -2.50 -29.57
C ALA A 22 -1.19 -3.75 -30.17
N GLU A 23 -0.47 -4.51 -29.32
CA GLU A 23 0.21 -5.72 -29.76
C GLU A 23 -0.76 -6.90 -29.95
N TYR A 24 -1.75 -7.07 -29.05
CA TYR A 24 -2.56 -8.29 -28.99
C TYR A 24 -4.01 -8.13 -29.44
N SER A 25 -4.57 -6.90 -29.53
CA SER A 25 -5.96 -6.70 -29.93
C SER A 25 -6.23 -7.16 -31.36
N PHE A 26 -7.35 -7.85 -31.53
CA PHE A 26 -7.86 -8.32 -32.82
C PHE A 26 -6.93 -9.28 -33.57
N LYS A 27 -5.94 -9.87 -32.91
CA LYS A 27 -5.05 -10.88 -33.48
C LYS A 27 -5.60 -12.29 -33.26
N THR A 28 -5.21 -13.20 -34.18
CA THR A 28 -5.44 -14.64 -34.04
C THR A 28 -4.37 -15.24 -33.13
N ALA A 29 -4.55 -16.52 -32.77
CA ALA A 29 -3.57 -17.26 -31.95
C ALA A 29 -2.12 -17.09 -32.45
N PRO A 30 -1.10 -17.05 -31.54
CA PRO A 30 -1.22 -17.32 -30.12
C PRO A 30 -1.81 -16.14 -29.34
N PHE A 31 -2.75 -16.44 -28.43
CA PHE A 31 -3.34 -15.45 -27.55
C PHE A 31 -2.36 -15.07 -26.40
N PRO A 32 -2.40 -13.81 -25.89
CA PRO A 32 -1.54 -13.40 -24.79
C PRO A 32 -1.90 -14.14 -23.50
N MET A 33 -0.88 -14.39 -22.70
CA MET A 33 -1.00 -14.90 -21.35
C MET A 33 -0.79 -13.78 -20.32
N SER A 34 -1.13 -14.04 -19.06
CA SER A 34 -0.87 -13.10 -17.97
C SER A 34 0.60 -12.64 -17.87
N ARG A 35 1.53 -13.55 -18.21
CA ARG A 35 2.97 -13.24 -18.27
C ARG A 35 3.30 -12.13 -19.29
N ASP A 36 2.60 -12.09 -20.42
CA ASP A 36 2.84 -11.07 -21.44
C ASP A 36 2.41 -9.69 -20.94
N LEU A 37 1.31 -9.62 -20.19
CA LEU A 37 0.89 -8.40 -19.49
C LEU A 37 1.91 -7.96 -18.44
N VAL A 38 2.39 -8.88 -17.60
CA VAL A 38 3.41 -8.58 -16.58
C VAL A 38 4.68 -8.06 -17.24
N ASN A 39 5.13 -8.68 -18.33
CA ASN A 39 6.29 -8.23 -19.10
C ASN A 39 6.08 -6.82 -19.70
N ALA A 40 4.89 -6.52 -20.19
CA ALA A 40 4.57 -5.18 -20.70
C ALA A 40 4.61 -4.11 -19.59
N VAL A 41 4.17 -4.44 -18.37
CA VAL A 41 4.27 -3.56 -17.20
C VAL A 41 5.74 -3.37 -16.80
N ARG A 42 6.51 -4.46 -16.69
CA ARG A 42 7.94 -4.42 -16.36
C ARG A 42 8.75 -3.56 -17.33
N ALA A 43 8.44 -3.64 -18.61
CA ALA A 43 9.15 -2.90 -19.68
C ALA A 43 9.03 -1.37 -19.58
N VAL A 44 8.04 -0.86 -18.86
CA VAL A 44 7.80 0.58 -18.69
C VAL A 44 7.94 1.06 -17.24
N ALA A 45 7.96 0.14 -16.28
CA ALA A 45 8.18 0.46 -14.87
C ALA A 45 9.66 0.70 -14.60
N GLY A 46 9.99 1.68 -13.76
CA GLY A 46 11.34 1.93 -13.29
C GLY A 46 11.90 0.77 -12.45
N GLU A 47 13.22 0.77 -12.25
CA GLU A 47 13.90 -0.29 -11.47
C GLU A 47 13.37 -0.38 -10.04
N GLU A 48 13.00 0.74 -9.44
CA GLU A 48 12.42 0.84 -8.10
C GLU A 48 11.10 0.09 -7.93
N HIS A 49 10.41 -0.23 -9.03
CA HIS A 49 9.13 -0.93 -9.02
C HIS A 49 9.22 -2.43 -9.36
N GLN A 50 10.38 -2.92 -9.77
CA GLN A 50 10.53 -4.31 -10.22
C GLN A 50 10.26 -5.33 -9.10
N SER A 51 10.69 -5.03 -7.87
CA SER A 51 10.41 -5.87 -6.71
C SER A 51 8.91 -5.93 -6.41
N LEU A 52 8.24 -4.79 -6.41
CA LEU A 52 6.79 -4.72 -6.19
C LEU A 52 6.02 -5.53 -7.25
N ILE A 53 6.43 -5.45 -8.52
CA ILE A 53 5.80 -6.24 -9.60
C ILE A 53 5.98 -7.74 -9.35
N THR A 54 7.16 -8.15 -8.89
CA THR A 54 7.43 -9.55 -8.51
C THR A 54 6.51 -10.01 -7.38
N ASP A 55 6.37 -9.21 -6.33
CA ASP A 55 5.55 -9.55 -5.17
C ASP A 55 4.05 -9.58 -5.52
N LEU A 56 3.59 -8.72 -6.44
CA LEU A 56 2.18 -8.67 -6.84
C LEU A 56 1.78 -9.77 -7.84
N PHE A 57 2.69 -10.23 -8.69
CA PHE A 57 2.32 -11.08 -9.83
C PHE A 57 3.01 -12.44 -9.88
N GLU A 58 4.14 -12.62 -9.19
CA GLU A 58 4.98 -13.81 -9.33
C GLU A 58 5.19 -14.56 -8.01
N ARG A 59 4.81 -13.94 -6.88
CA ARG A 59 4.93 -14.53 -5.55
C ARG A 59 3.60 -14.47 -4.82
N ILE A 60 3.41 -15.40 -3.91
CA ILE A 60 2.29 -15.35 -2.96
C ILE A 60 2.81 -14.56 -1.75
N THR A 61 2.51 -13.27 -1.73
CA THR A 61 3.01 -12.34 -0.73
C THR A 61 1.86 -11.89 0.17
N PHE A 62 2.08 -11.97 1.49
CA PHE A 62 1.17 -11.48 2.51
C PHE A 62 1.88 -10.44 3.36
N TYR A 63 1.10 -9.52 3.87
CA TYR A 63 1.54 -8.56 4.87
C TYR A 63 0.84 -8.86 6.19
N ASP A 64 1.52 -8.57 7.29
CA ASP A 64 1.03 -8.69 8.65
C ASP A 64 1.45 -7.39 9.35
N LEU A 65 0.55 -6.42 9.32
CA LEU A 65 0.74 -5.08 9.85
C LEU A 65 -0.09 -4.93 11.11
N ARG A 66 0.38 -4.12 12.06
CA ARG A 66 -0.35 -3.87 13.28
C ARG A 66 -0.04 -2.49 13.83
N ILE A 67 -1.06 -1.83 14.36
CA ILE A 67 -0.90 -0.63 15.18
C ILE A 67 -0.90 -1.06 16.64
N GLU A 68 0.21 -0.79 17.35
CA GLU A 68 0.37 -1.12 18.76
C GLU A 68 -0.15 0.00 19.66
N SER A 69 0.11 1.25 19.27
CA SER A 69 -0.39 2.43 19.97
C SER A 69 -0.52 3.63 19.03
N ALA A 70 -1.40 4.57 19.38
CA ALA A 70 -1.54 5.84 18.69
C ALA A 70 -1.85 6.94 19.71
N ASN A 71 -0.98 7.94 19.83
CA ASN A 71 -1.09 8.99 20.82
C ASN A 71 -1.02 10.36 20.15
N ALA A 72 -2.03 11.20 20.37
CA ALA A 72 -2.07 12.56 19.89
C ALA A 72 -1.63 13.54 20.97
N ARG A 73 -0.86 14.55 20.58
CA ARG A 73 -0.52 15.68 21.42
C ARG A 73 -0.76 17.00 20.70
N ALA A 74 -1.24 18.00 21.42
CA ALA A 74 -1.40 19.34 20.86
C ALA A 74 -0.02 19.96 20.60
N VAL A 75 0.13 20.56 19.42
CA VAL A 75 1.32 21.31 19.02
C VAL A 75 0.89 22.64 18.41
N ASP A 76 1.86 23.51 18.13
CA ASP A 76 1.54 24.77 17.46
C ASP A 76 0.94 24.50 16.06
N GLY A 77 -0.27 25.01 15.84
CA GLY A 77 -1.01 24.85 14.58
C GLY A 77 -1.78 23.55 14.41
N GLY A 78 -1.91 22.68 15.46
CA GLY A 78 -2.71 21.46 15.35
C GLY A 78 -2.29 20.35 16.31
N TYR A 79 -2.21 19.15 15.79
CA TYR A 79 -1.88 17.94 16.55
C TYR A 79 -0.77 17.15 15.86
N GLU A 80 0.08 16.56 16.67
CA GLU A 80 1.05 15.56 16.24
C GLU A 80 0.64 14.21 16.81
N VAL A 81 0.64 13.18 15.97
CA VAL A 81 0.23 11.83 16.31
C VAL A 81 1.42 10.91 16.16
N ASP A 82 1.86 10.32 17.25
CA ASP A 82 2.88 9.28 17.27
C ASP A 82 2.19 7.91 17.25
N ILE A 83 2.52 7.10 16.26
CA ILE A 83 1.89 5.81 15.97
C ILE A 83 2.98 4.74 16.03
N GLU A 84 2.89 3.83 16.97
CA GLU A 84 3.76 2.66 17.02
C GLU A 84 3.15 1.55 16.16
N VAL A 85 3.91 1.07 15.20
CA VAL A 85 3.49 0.03 14.27
C VAL A 85 4.49 -1.11 14.23
N THR A 86 3.99 -2.32 14.01
CA THR A 86 4.80 -3.48 13.66
C THR A 86 4.44 -3.95 12.26
N GLY A 87 5.44 -4.46 11.54
CA GLY A 87 5.23 -4.94 10.18
C GLY A 87 6.08 -6.17 9.85
N ARG A 88 5.46 -7.12 9.16
CA ARG A 88 6.09 -8.33 8.63
C ARG A 88 5.63 -8.56 7.21
N GLN A 89 6.52 -9.11 6.39
CA GLN A 89 6.20 -9.61 5.06
C GLN A 89 6.45 -11.10 5.00
N LEU A 90 5.49 -11.84 4.50
CA LEU A 90 5.54 -13.30 4.39
C LEU A 90 5.40 -13.69 2.92
N GLN A 91 6.17 -14.65 2.49
CA GLN A 91 6.04 -15.26 1.18
C GLN A 91 5.73 -16.74 1.33
N ALA A 92 4.69 -17.21 0.62
CA ALA A 92 4.34 -18.62 0.58
C ALA A 92 4.88 -19.25 -0.70
N ASP A 93 5.34 -20.50 -0.61
CA ASP A 93 5.66 -21.34 -1.76
C ASP A 93 4.41 -22.04 -2.32
N GLY A 94 4.59 -22.82 -3.40
CA GLY A 94 3.50 -23.56 -4.03
C GLY A 94 2.88 -24.66 -3.17
N SER A 95 3.48 -25.00 -2.03
CA SER A 95 2.99 -25.95 -1.03
C SER A 95 2.31 -25.27 0.16
N GLY A 96 2.31 -23.94 0.20
CA GLY A 96 1.75 -23.15 1.28
C GLY A 96 2.69 -22.98 2.47
N VAL A 97 3.97 -23.32 2.34
CA VAL A 97 4.96 -23.05 3.39
C VAL A 97 5.36 -21.58 3.32
N GLU A 98 5.17 -20.88 4.45
CA GLU A 98 5.44 -19.46 4.56
C GLU A 98 6.84 -19.20 5.12
N THR A 99 7.48 -18.20 4.56
CA THR A 99 8.79 -17.71 5.02
C THR A 99 8.70 -16.20 5.20
N GLU A 100 9.18 -15.72 6.34
CA GLU A 100 9.31 -14.30 6.58
C GLU A 100 10.46 -13.73 5.74
N VAL A 101 10.20 -12.62 5.07
CA VAL A 101 11.17 -11.89 4.25
C VAL A 101 11.25 -10.44 4.72
N PRO A 102 12.34 -9.72 4.42
CA PRO A 102 12.45 -8.32 4.80
C PRO A 102 11.30 -7.49 4.21
N LEU A 103 10.60 -6.78 5.09
CA LEU A 103 9.62 -5.76 4.72
C LEU A 103 10.34 -4.45 4.43
N ASP A 104 10.08 -3.86 3.29
CA ASP A 104 10.53 -2.51 2.93
C ASP A 104 9.62 -1.95 1.83
N VAL A 105 8.44 -1.48 2.24
CA VAL A 105 7.39 -1.04 1.30
C VAL A 105 6.70 0.25 1.76
N TRP A 106 6.07 0.92 0.81
CA TRP A 106 5.27 2.11 1.06
C TRP A 106 3.81 1.75 1.27
N PHE A 107 3.26 2.11 2.43
CA PHE A 107 1.84 2.00 2.76
C PHE A 107 1.19 3.37 2.88
N ASP A 108 -0.11 3.45 2.63
CA ASP A 108 -0.90 4.61 2.99
C ASP A 108 -1.29 4.49 4.46
N VAL A 109 -1.13 5.58 5.21
CA VAL A 109 -1.60 5.73 6.59
C VAL A 109 -2.60 6.87 6.61
N ALA A 110 -3.77 6.65 7.19
CA ALA A 110 -4.81 7.65 7.25
C ALA A 110 -5.21 7.98 8.69
N LEU A 111 -5.56 9.24 8.91
CA LEU A 111 -6.16 9.75 10.14
C LEU A 111 -7.60 10.18 9.85
N PHE A 112 -8.53 9.84 10.76
CA PHE A 112 -9.94 10.17 10.65
C PHE A 112 -10.40 10.93 11.89
N ALA A 113 -11.40 11.84 11.70
CA ALA A 113 -12.02 12.59 12.79
C ALA A 113 -13.06 11.80 13.57
N ASP A 114 -13.44 10.63 13.08
CA ASP A 114 -14.49 9.79 13.63
C ASP A 114 -13.98 8.36 13.83
N ALA A 115 -14.21 7.79 15.00
CA ALA A 115 -13.80 6.43 15.32
C ALA A 115 -14.75 5.35 14.78
N GLY A 116 -15.98 5.69 14.47
CA GLY A 116 -17.07 4.74 14.20
C GLY A 116 -17.56 4.68 12.76
N GLU A 117 -17.22 5.64 11.90
CA GLU A 117 -17.69 5.65 10.52
C GLU A 117 -17.01 4.57 9.68
N ALA A 118 -17.76 3.91 8.80
CA ALA A 118 -17.22 2.90 7.91
C ALA A 118 -16.20 3.53 6.92
N LEU A 119 -15.09 2.84 6.66
CA LEU A 119 -13.96 3.38 5.88
C LEU A 119 -14.31 3.70 4.41
N ASP A 120 -15.32 3.07 3.86
CA ASP A 120 -15.79 3.28 2.48
C ASP A 120 -16.55 4.62 2.31
N VAL A 121 -17.04 5.20 3.40
CA VAL A 121 -17.76 6.50 3.42
C VAL A 121 -17.02 7.59 4.19
N ALA A 122 -16.11 7.21 5.11
CA ALA A 122 -15.37 8.15 5.93
C ALA A 122 -14.41 9.01 5.08
N THR A 123 -14.38 10.30 5.36
CA THR A 123 -13.42 11.22 4.75
C THR A 123 -12.20 11.37 5.67
N PRO A 124 -11.00 10.98 5.25
CA PRO A 124 -9.82 11.11 6.08
C PRO A 124 -9.43 12.59 6.26
N LEU A 125 -8.96 12.93 7.47
CA LEU A 125 -8.30 14.22 7.75
C LEU A 125 -6.95 14.31 7.02
N LEU A 126 -6.26 13.19 6.94
CA LEU A 126 -4.95 13.07 6.32
C LEU A 126 -4.81 11.67 5.71
N VAL A 127 -4.17 11.60 4.55
CA VAL A 127 -3.62 10.35 4.00
C VAL A 127 -2.18 10.62 3.59
N GLU A 128 -1.26 9.88 4.17
CA GLU A 128 0.16 10.04 3.90
C GLU A 128 0.82 8.67 3.64
N LYS A 129 1.77 8.65 2.71
CA LYS A 129 2.57 7.45 2.47
C LYS A 129 3.71 7.37 3.46
N GLN A 130 3.78 6.26 4.16
CA GLN A 130 4.85 5.94 5.09
C GLN A 130 5.61 4.69 4.62
N ARG A 131 6.92 4.67 4.80
CA ARG A 131 7.76 3.52 4.48
C ARG A 131 7.86 2.64 5.71
N LEU A 132 7.37 1.41 5.60
CA LEU A 132 7.40 0.44 6.68
C LEU A 132 8.51 -0.58 6.44
N HIS A 133 9.21 -0.91 7.53
CA HIS A 133 10.26 -1.92 7.59
C HIS A 133 9.86 -3.05 8.53
N SER A 134 10.56 -4.20 8.43
CA SER A 134 10.35 -5.32 9.36
C SER A 134 10.52 -4.89 10.82
N GLY A 135 9.63 -5.38 11.67
CA GLY A 135 9.65 -5.12 13.12
C GLY A 135 8.91 -3.85 13.51
N SER A 136 9.28 -3.31 14.65
CA SER A 136 8.60 -2.15 15.26
C SER A 136 9.23 -0.84 14.81
N GLN A 137 8.39 0.17 14.54
CA GLN A 137 8.81 1.53 14.26
C GLN A 137 7.75 2.54 14.69
N THR A 138 8.15 3.79 14.89
CA THR A 138 7.25 4.90 15.20
C THR A 138 7.08 5.77 13.96
N LEU A 139 5.83 6.04 13.61
CA LEU A 139 5.45 7.02 12.58
C LEU A 139 4.93 8.26 13.28
N THR A 140 5.29 9.43 12.78
CA THR A 140 4.79 10.70 13.31
C THR A 140 4.06 11.46 12.20
N LEU A 141 2.77 11.72 12.40
CA LEU A 141 1.92 12.45 11.48
C LEU A 141 1.42 13.75 12.09
N ARG A 142 1.14 14.76 11.26
CA ARG A 142 0.60 16.03 11.70
C ARG A 142 -0.71 16.36 11.01
N THR A 143 -1.66 16.88 11.80
CA THR A 143 -2.98 17.28 11.31
C THR A 143 -3.46 18.55 12.02
N ALA A 144 -4.28 19.36 11.36
CA ALA A 144 -4.87 20.56 11.96
C ALA A 144 -6.01 20.23 12.96
N THR A 145 -6.66 19.09 12.79
CA THR A 145 -7.80 18.65 13.60
C THR A 145 -7.40 17.43 14.41
N LEU A 146 -7.87 17.31 15.65
CA LEU A 146 -7.64 16.13 16.47
C LEU A 146 -8.25 14.89 15.80
N PRO A 147 -7.45 13.87 15.50
CA PRO A 147 -7.98 12.62 14.97
C PRO A 147 -8.48 11.71 16.11
N GLU A 148 -9.48 10.91 15.81
CA GLU A 148 -10.00 9.89 16.73
C GLU A 148 -9.57 8.47 16.32
N ARG A 149 -9.15 8.29 15.06
CA ARG A 149 -8.76 6.99 14.54
C ARG A 149 -7.59 7.08 13.56
N VAL A 150 -6.70 6.09 13.63
CA VAL A 150 -5.65 5.84 12.65
C VAL A 150 -5.89 4.50 11.95
N VAL A 151 -5.56 4.44 10.65
CA VAL A 151 -5.71 3.23 9.84
C VAL A 151 -4.49 3.04 8.94
N LEU A 152 -3.89 1.85 8.98
CA LEU A 152 -2.90 1.39 8.00
C LEU A 152 -3.61 0.76 6.81
N ASP A 153 -3.12 1.04 5.60
CA ASP A 153 -3.70 0.60 4.33
C ASP A 153 -5.23 0.77 4.24
N PRO A 154 -5.76 1.99 4.45
CA PRO A 154 -7.20 2.26 4.49
C PRO A 154 -7.94 1.89 3.20
N PHE A 155 -7.21 1.71 2.10
CA PHE A 155 -7.76 1.38 0.78
C PHE A 155 -7.58 -0.10 0.40
N HIS A 156 -7.11 -0.94 1.33
CA HIS A 156 -6.90 -2.38 1.13
C HIS A 156 -6.11 -2.71 -0.15
N LYS A 157 -5.01 -1.99 -0.37
CA LYS A 157 -4.14 -2.17 -1.55
C LYS A 157 -3.22 -3.37 -1.44
N MET A 158 -3.01 -3.86 -0.22
CA MET A 158 -2.13 -4.97 0.09
C MET A 158 -2.94 -6.18 0.56
N ILE A 159 -2.39 -7.38 0.38
CA ILE A 159 -3.00 -8.61 0.91
C ILE A 159 -2.59 -8.73 2.37
N GLU A 160 -3.43 -8.18 3.22
CA GLU A 160 -3.25 -8.17 4.68
C GLU A 160 -3.88 -9.41 5.31
N ARG A 161 -3.17 -10.02 6.24
CA ARG A 161 -3.61 -11.25 6.91
C ARG A 161 -4.68 -10.98 7.97
N THR A 162 -4.49 -9.91 8.73
CA THR A 162 -5.37 -9.56 9.85
C THR A 162 -5.77 -8.08 9.79
N PRO A 163 -6.61 -7.67 8.82
CA PRO A 163 -6.89 -6.24 8.58
C PRO A 163 -7.59 -5.53 9.76
N THR A 164 -8.06 -6.27 10.77
CA THR A 164 -8.74 -5.69 11.93
C THR A 164 -7.80 -5.02 12.92
N ASP A 165 -6.52 -5.34 12.96
CA ASP A 165 -5.51 -4.72 13.82
C ASP A 165 -4.72 -3.59 13.13
N ASN A 166 -5.10 -3.29 11.90
CA ASN A 166 -4.65 -2.11 11.14
C ASN A 166 -5.41 -0.83 11.50
N THR A 167 -6.34 -0.90 12.44
CA THR A 167 -7.17 0.23 12.88
C THR A 167 -7.09 0.37 14.39
N LEU A 168 -6.83 1.59 14.86
CA LEU A 168 -6.81 1.87 16.30
C LEU A 168 -7.38 3.27 16.60
N GLU A 169 -8.05 3.40 17.75
CA GLU A 169 -8.44 4.71 18.30
C GLU A 169 -7.21 5.47 18.78
N VAL A 170 -7.21 6.78 18.57
CA VAL A 170 -6.12 7.67 18.96
C VAL A 170 -6.36 8.14 20.40
N MET A 171 -5.40 7.88 21.26
CA MET A 171 -5.40 8.36 22.67
C MET A 171 -4.85 9.78 22.75
N GLN A 172 -5.27 10.51 23.81
CA GLN A 172 -4.84 11.87 24.15
C GLN A 172 -4.00 11.87 25.40
#